data_8ffb250750280005f255eaa89cea2370
#
_entry.id   8ffb250750280005f255eaa89cea2370
#
_cell.length_a   1.000
_cell.length_b   1.000
_cell.length_c   1.000
_cell.angle_alpha   90.00
_cell.angle_beta   90.00
_cell.angle_gamma   90.00
#
_symmetry.space_group_name_H-M   'P 1'
#
loop_
_entity.id
_entity.type
_entity.pdbx_description
1 polymer ?
#
loop_
_entity_poly.entity_id
_entity_poly.type
_entity_poly.pdbx_seq_one_letter_code
_entity_poly.pdbx_strand_id
1 'polypeptide(L)'
;MKNNKQRIGAQELDFELVDLYKSESNKSATLALHFDTEETNQFCDFTEAVLEIVAKSNIKHGSVPLFTPHTTTAVVINESETGYINDFKKKIEELVPSDSYYEHDDWDLRTENMQEDENVNGRSHVRGTIIGSTGVTLPIINSELIIGRWQRLFFVELDCARSRRLFVQIQDLN
;
A
#
# COMPACT_ATOMS: atom_id res chain seq x y z
N MET A 1 13.84 17.11 13.57
CA MET A 1 14.50 17.74 12.40
C MET A 1 13.89 17.09 11.17
N LYS A 2 13.09 17.83 10.39
CA LYS A 2 12.49 17.33 9.15
C LYS A 2 13.58 17.29 8.08
N ASN A 3 14.05 16.10 7.72
CA ASN A 3 14.91 15.94 6.55
C ASN A 3 14.01 15.95 5.30
N ASN A 4 13.92 17.11 4.64
CA ASN A 4 13.34 17.21 3.31
C ASN A 4 14.23 16.48 2.30
N LYS A 5 14.06 15.17 2.15
CA LYS A 5 14.53 14.46 0.97
C LYS A 5 13.40 14.50 -0.05
N GLN A 6 13.52 15.40 -1.01
CA GLN A 6 12.70 15.40 -2.19
C GLN A 6 12.95 14.08 -2.94
N ARG A 7 12.00 13.13 -2.90
CA ARG A 7 12.06 11.91 -3.71
C ARG A 7 11.33 12.17 -5.02
N ILE A 8 12.03 11.90 -6.09
CA ILE A 8 11.49 12.00 -7.43
C ILE A 8 10.74 10.69 -7.69
N GLY A 9 9.43 10.77 -7.97
CA GLY A 9 8.62 9.64 -8.44
C GLY A 9 7.61 9.04 -7.46
N ALA A 10 7.77 9.19 -6.15
CA ALA A 10 6.77 8.81 -5.14
C ALA A 10 6.63 9.91 -4.09
N GLN A 11 5.41 10.15 -3.67
CA GLN A 11 5.10 11.13 -2.64
C GLN A 11 5.39 10.57 -1.25
N GLU A 12 6.15 11.31 -0.41
CA GLU A 12 6.19 11.05 1.03
C GLU A 12 4.86 11.52 1.61
N LEU A 13 4.18 10.63 2.30
CA LEU A 13 2.93 10.94 2.98
C LEU A 13 3.15 11.17 4.46
N ASP A 14 2.43 12.12 5.02
CA ASP A 14 2.21 12.18 6.46
C ASP A 14 1.29 11.02 6.85
N PHE A 15 1.67 10.25 7.86
CA PHE A 15 0.87 9.15 8.38
C PHE A 15 0.86 9.15 9.90
N GLU A 16 -0.23 8.64 10.47
CA GLU A 16 -0.35 8.32 11.88
C GLU A 16 -0.08 6.83 12.09
N LEU A 17 0.86 6.52 13.00
CA LEU A 17 1.17 5.15 13.40
C LEU A 17 0.38 4.79 14.65
N VAL A 18 -0.45 3.75 14.57
CA VAL A 18 -1.27 3.25 15.66
C VAL A 18 -0.86 1.81 16.01
N ASP A 19 -0.44 1.60 17.26
CA ASP A 19 -0.19 0.26 17.81
C ASP A 19 -1.53 -0.43 18.07
N LEU A 20 -1.81 -1.53 17.36
CA LEU A 20 -3.04 -2.31 17.53
C LEU A 20 -2.86 -3.50 18.46
N TYR A 21 -1.70 -4.14 18.41
CA TYR A 21 -1.40 -5.33 19.20
C TYR A 21 0.09 -5.51 19.39
N LYS A 22 0.48 -5.94 20.59
CA LYS A 22 1.83 -6.40 20.91
C LYS A 22 1.74 -7.63 21.79
N SER A 23 2.44 -8.71 21.44
CA SER A 23 2.45 -9.92 22.25
C SER A 23 3.20 -9.69 23.58
N GLU A 24 2.79 -10.38 24.65
CA GLU A 24 3.44 -10.32 25.97
C GLU A 24 4.94 -10.69 25.90
N SER A 25 5.29 -11.61 25.00
CA SER A 25 6.67 -12.03 24.76
C SER A 25 7.48 -11.09 23.85
N ASN A 26 6.88 -10.01 23.36
CA ASN A 26 7.43 -9.12 22.34
C ASN A 26 7.83 -9.81 21.01
N LYS A 27 7.27 -10.99 20.73
CA LYS A 27 7.56 -11.78 19.52
C LYS A 27 6.72 -11.41 18.31
N SER A 28 5.66 -10.62 18.49
CA SER A 28 4.85 -10.10 17.41
C SER A 28 4.21 -8.77 17.78
N ALA A 29 4.03 -7.92 16.78
CA ALA A 29 3.31 -6.68 16.89
C ALA A 29 2.52 -6.44 15.61
N THR A 30 1.35 -5.80 15.72
CA THR A 30 0.56 -5.33 14.59
C THR A 30 0.31 -3.84 14.75
N LEU A 31 0.69 -3.09 13.73
CA LEU A 31 0.55 -1.64 13.64
C LEU A 31 -0.35 -1.29 12.46
N ALA A 32 -0.99 -0.15 12.52
CA ALA A 32 -1.67 0.44 11.37
C ALA A 32 -1.07 1.82 11.06
N LEU A 33 -0.78 2.05 9.81
CA LEU A 33 -0.46 3.35 9.25
C LEU A 33 -1.76 3.94 8.71
N HIS A 34 -2.20 5.07 9.25
CA HIS A 34 -3.37 5.83 8.79
C HIS A 34 -2.89 7.04 8.02
N PHE A 35 -3.41 7.25 6.82
CA PHE A 35 -3.00 8.33 5.93
C PHE A 35 -4.09 8.65 4.93
N ASP A 36 -3.99 9.81 4.30
CA ASP A 36 -4.86 10.23 3.22
C ASP A 36 -4.11 10.16 1.89
N THR A 37 -4.78 9.67 0.85
CA THR A 37 -4.31 9.74 -0.52
C THR A 37 -4.90 10.97 -1.21
N GLU A 38 -4.27 11.45 -2.29
CA GLU A 38 -4.62 12.71 -2.94
C GLU A 38 -5.14 12.52 -4.37
N GLU A 39 -4.73 11.43 -5.05
CA GLU A 39 -5.09 11.20 -6.45
C GLU A 39 -5.17 9.72 -6.81
N THR A 40 -5.82 9.43 -7.93
CA THR A 40 -5.83 8.09 -8.56
C THR A 40 -4.43 7.73 -9.07
N ASN A 41 -4.05 6.45 -8.93
CA ASN A 41 -2.74 5.91 -9.29
C ASN A 41 -1.58 6.58 -8.55
N GLN A 42 -1.83 7.07 -7.33
CA GLN A 42 -0.80 7.61 -6.45
C GLN A 42 0.04 6.48 -5.86
N PHE A 43 1.37 6.65 -5.91
CA PHE A 43 2.35 5.78 -5.27
C PHE A 43 2.80 6.41 -3.94
N CYS A 44 2.43 5.78 -2.84
CA CYS A 44 2.78 6.20 -1.49
C CYS A 44 3.95 5.33 -0.99
N ASP A 45 5.13 5.89 -0.83
CA ASP A 45 6.35 5.17 -0.41
C ASP A 45 6.41 5.04 1.11
N PHE A 46 6.26 3.83 1.64
CA PHE A 46 6.34 3.50 3.06
C PHE A 46 7.64 2.81 3.48
N THR A 47 8.62 2.74 2.61
CA THR A 47 9.87 2.00 2.87
C THR A 47 10.54 2.45 4.15
N GLU A 48 10.75 3.75 4.34
CA GLU A 48 11.46 4.24 5.53
C GLU A 48 10.66 3.98 6.82
N ALA A 49 9.32 4.12 6.77
CA ALA A 49 8.47 3.80 7.91
C ALA A 49 8.60 2.33 8.32
N VAL A 50 8.58 1.41 7.35
CA VAL A 50 8.74 -0.03 7.61
C VAL A 50 10.14 -0.35 8.13
N LEU A 51 11.19 0.24 7.54
CA LEU A 51 12.58 0.09 8.03
C LEU A 51 12.72 0.55 9.49
N GLU A 52 12.12 1.67 9.85
CA GLU A 52 12.15 2.18 11.23
C GLU A 52 11.39 1.26 12.19
N ILE A 53 10.22 0.74 11.78
CA ILE A 53 9.43 -0.22 12.57
C ILE A 53 10.25 -1.49 12.82
N VAL A 54 10.92 -2.04 11.78
CA VAL A 54 11.79 -3.22 11.92
C VAL A 54 12.96 -2.94 12.87
N ALA A 55 13.65 -1.81 12.71
CA ALA A 55 14.77 -1.43 13.57
C ALA A 55 14.37 -1.31 15.06
N LYS A 56 13.16 -0.85 15.35
CA LYS A 56 12.62 -0.72 16.71
C LYS A 56 12.09 -2.03 17.30
N SER A 57 11.86 -3.05 16.49
CA SER A 57 11.24 -4.31 16.93
C SER A 57 12.16 -5.20 17.79
N ASN A 58 13.48 -5.04 17.66
CA ASN A 58 14.52 -5.91 18.23
C ASN A 58 14.45 -7.38 17.73
N ILE A 59 13.73 -7.67 16.67
CA ILE A 59 13.63 -9.02 16.08
C ILE A 59 14.85 -9.26 15.18
N LYS A 60 15.55 -10.39 15.44
CA LYS A 60 16.74 -10.77 14.64
C LYS A 60 16.38 -11.50 13.36
N HIS A 61 15.46 -12.45 13.46
CA HIS A 61 15.02 -13.28 12.33
C HIS A 61 13.49 -13.36 12.36
N GLY A 62 12.86 -12.98 11.27
CA GLY A 62 11.41 -12.87 11.28
C GLY A 62 10.84 -12.53 9.92
N SER A 63 9.64 -12.03 9.94
CA SER A 63 8.93 -11.56 8.76
C SER A 63 8.12 -10.29 9.04
N VAL A 64 7.89 -9.52 7.97
CA VAL A 64 7.05 -8.32 7.97
C VAL A 64 5.96 -8.49 6.90
N PRO A 65 4.81 -9.06 7.23
CA PRO A 65 3.60 -8.94 6.42
C PRO A 65 3.11 -7.48 6.36
N LEU A 66 2.84 -6.99 5.16
CA LEU A 66 2.14 -5.74 4.87
C LEU A 66 0.81 -6.09 4.22
N PHE A 67 -0.28 -5.43 4.61
CA PHE A 67 -1.61 -5.73 4.09
C PHE A 67 -2.48 -4.49 4.00
N THR A 68 -3.15 -4.30 2.85
CA THR A 68 -4.21 -3.32 2.68
C THR A 68 -5.58 -3.99 2.74
N PRO A 69 -6.51 -3.49 3.59
CA PRO A 69 -7.88 -4.03 3.68
C PRO A 69 -8.83 -3.44 2.62
N HIS A 70 -8.31 -2.67 1.69
CA HIS A 70 -9.11 -1.96 0.69
C HIS A 70 -9.08 -2.68 -0.66
N THR A 71 -10.24 -2.81 -1.30
CA THR A 71 -10.41 -3.54 -2.56
C THR A 71 -9.96 -2.77 -3.81
N THR A 72 -9.73 -1.45 -3.67
CA THR A 72 -9.34 -0.54 -4.75
C THR A 72 -7.93 0.00 -4.58
N THR A 73 -7.06 -0.77 -3.94
CA THR A 73 -5.66 -0.42 -3.67
C THR A 73 -4.75 -1.63 -3.85
N ALA A 74 -3.45 -1.40 -3.91
CA ALA A 74 -2.46 -2.48 -3.95
C ALA A 74 -1.24 -2.17 -3.06
N VAL A 75 -0.54 -3.22 -2.60
CA VAL A 75 0.79 -3.12 -1.99
C VAL A 75 1.78 -3.74 -2.96
N VAL A 76 2.74 -2.96 -3.44
CA VAL A 76 3.71 -3.42 -4.43
C VAL A 76 5.15 -3.09 -4.02
N ILE A 77 6.08 -3.88 -4.53
CA ILE A 77 7.52 -3.65 -4.37
C ILE A 77 8.10 -3.39 -5.75
N ASN A 78 8.66 -2.20 -5.97
CA ASN A 78 9.30 -1.83 -7.22
C ASN A 78 10.25 -0.65 -7.02
N GLU A 79 10.81 -0.11 -8.09
CA GLU A 79 11.71 1.03 -8.06
C GLU A 79 10.97 2.35 -7.87
N SER A 80 11.52 3.25 -7.05
CA SER A 80 11.02 4.63 -6.93
C SER A 80 11.69 5.51 -7.98
N GLU A 81 11.21 5.39 -9.23
CA GLU A 81 11.74 6.13 -10.37
C GLU A 81 10.57 6.76 -11.15
N THR A 82 10.73 8.02 -11.54
CA THR A 82 9.66 8.82 -12.15
C THR A 82 9.17 8.21 -13.47
N GLY A 83 10.08 7.75 -14.33
CA GLY A 83 9.74 7.14 -15.63
C GLY A 83 8.93 5.86 -15.44
N TYR A 84 9.37 4.98 -14.53
CA TYR A 84 8.62 3.76 -14.18
C TYR A 84 7.20 4.09 -13.69
N ILE A 85 7.06 5.04 -12.76
CA ILE A 85 5.74 5.41 -12.22
C ILE A 85 4.84 6.00 -13.31
N ASN A 86 5.38 6.84 -14.18
CA ASN A 86 4.65 7.39 -15.31
C ASN A 86 4.25 6.32 -16.33
N ASP A 87 5.15 5.37 -16.62
CA ASP A 87 4.86 4.24 -17.48
C ASP A 87 3.75 3.36 -16.90
N PHE A 88 3.80 3.08 -15.59
CA PHE A 88 2.72 2.36 -14.91
C PHE A 88 1.39 3.09 -15.05
N LYS A 89 1.32 4.40 -14.71
CA LYS A 89 0.11 5.22 -14.81
C LYS A 89 -0.48 5.19 -16.24
N LYS A 90 0.37 5.31 -17.24
CA LYS A 90 -0.03 5.25 -18.65
C LYS A 90 -0.52 3.86 -19.04
N LYS A 91 0.21 2.81 -18.69
CA LYS A 91 -0.12 1.44 -19.09
C LYS A 91 -1.35 0.90 -18.40
N ILE A 92 -1.58 1.23 -17.12
CA ILE A 92 -2.79 0.81 -16.42
C ILE A 92 -4.03 1.53 -16.98
N GLU A 93 -3.89 2.79 -17.43
CA GLU A 93 -4.96 3.50 -18.12
C GLU A 93 -5.27 2.93 -19.50
N GLU A 94 -4.26 2.52 -20.27
CA GLU A 94 -4.44 1.85 -21.56
C GLU A 94 -5.11 0.45 -21.39
N LEU A 95 -4.77 -0.28 -20.32
CA LEU A 95 -5.27 -1.63 -20.07
C LEU A 95 -6.68 -1.64 -19.48
N VAL A 96 -6.96 -0.70 -18.58
CA VAL A 96 -8.22 -0.54 -17.85
C VAL A 96 -8.61 0.94 -17.89
N PRO A 97 -9.19 1.41 -19.03
CA PRO A 97 -9.50 2.83 -19.24
C PRO A 97 -10.51 3.36 -18.21
N SER A 98 -10.31 4.60 -17.79
CA SER A 98 -11.22 5.26 -16.84
C SER A 98 -12.59 5.60 -17.41
N ASP A 99 -12.68 5.74 -18.73
CA ASP A 99 -13.89 6.12 -19.47
C ASP A 99 -14.65 4.94 -20.09
N SER A 100 -14.25 3.69 -19.79
CA SER A 100 -14.98 2.50 -20.22
C SER A 100 -16.22 2.23 -19.36
N TYR A 101 -17.15 1.47 -19.92
CA TYR A 101 -18.29 0.97 -19.17
C TYR A 101 -17.86 -0.14 -18.20
N TYR A 102 -18.36 -0.05 -16.94
CA TYR A 102 -18.19 -1.06 -15.90
C TYR A 102 -19.55 -1.37 -15.27
N GLU A 103 -19.96 -2.64 -15.30
CA GLU A 103 -21.23 -3.07 -14.67
C GLU A 103 -21.29 -2.74 -13.17
N HIS A 104 -20.14 -2.67 -12.50
CA HIS A 104 -20.03 -2.26 -11.10
C HIS A 104 -20.61 -0.85 -10.86
N ASP A 105 -20.55 0.01 -11.85
CA ASP A 105 -20.99 1.41 -11.79
C ASP A 105 -22.40 1.61 -12.39
N ASP A 106 -23.02 0.53 -12.85
CA ASP A 106 -24.36 0.53 -13.45
C ASP A 106 -25.43 0.23 -12.38
N TRP A 107 -26.00 1.28 -11.83
CA TRP A 107 -27.00 1.21 -10.76
C TRP A 107 -28.34 0.58 -11.17
N ASP A 108 -28.61 0.44 -12.44
CA ASP A 108 -29.79 -0.25 -12.95
C ASP A 108 -29.60 -1.77 -12.98
N LEU A 109 -28.36 -2.24 -13.12
CA LEU A 109 -27.98 -3.65 -13.15
C LEU A 109 -27.50 -4.17 -11.81
N ARG A 110 -26.72 -3.38 -11.07
CA ARG A 110 -26.16 -3.76 -9.80
C ARG A 110 -27.17 -3.73 -8.68
N THR A 111 -27.34 -4.85 -7.97
CA THR A 111 -28.32 -5.01 -6.87
C THR A 111 -27.70 -5.40 -5.53
N GLU A 112 -26.36 -5.53 -5.46
CA GLU A 112 -25.66 -6.04 -4.27
C GLU A 112 -24.59 -5.06 -3.80
N ASN A 113 -24.36 -5.06 -2.46
CA ASN A 113 -23.28 -4.31 -1.79
C ASN A 113 -23.27 -2.80 -2.15
N MET A 114 -24.43 -2.22 -2.39
CA MET A 114 -24.59 -0.81 -2.73
C MET A 114 -24.52 0.07 -1.48
N GLN A 115 -23.88 1.23 -1.60
CA GLN A 115 -23.84 2.28 -0.58
C GLN A 115 -24.36 3.58 -1.19
N GLU A 116 -25.10 4.40 -0.42
CA GLU A 116 -25.70 5.65 -0.91
C GLU A 116 -24.66 6.69 -1.38
N ASP A 117 -23.46 6.65 -0.81
CA ASP A 117 -22.34 7.57 -1.09
C ASP A 117 -21.20 6.93 -1.87
N GLU A 118 -21.46 5.82 -2.55
CA GLU A 118 -20.45 5.08 -3.31
C GLU A 118 -19.98 5.85 -4.56
N ASN A 119 -18.67 5.90 -4.77
CA ASN A 119 -18.11 6.50 -5.96
C ASN A 119 -18.13 5.51 -7.14
N VAL A 120 -18.21 6.06 -8.35
CA VAL A 120 -18.00 5.33 -9.62
C VAL A 120 -16.55 4.88 -9.68
N ASN A 121 -16.29 3.59 -9.43
CA ASN A 121 -14.95 3.05 -9.28
C ASN A 121 -14.74 1.60 -9.77
N GLY A 122 -15.61 1.10 -10.62
CA GLY A 122 -15.51 -0.24 -11.21
C GLY A 122 -14.13 -0.50 -11.82
N ARG A 123 -13.56 0.51 -12.51
CA ARG A 123 -12.19 0.44 -13.03
C ARG A 123 -11.15 0.15 -11.94
N SER A 124 -11.34 0.71 -10.73
CA SER A 124 -10.38 0.58 -9.63
C SER A 124 -10.36 -0.84 -9.06
N HIS A 125 -11.51 -1.50 -9.00
CA HIS A 125 -11.61 -2.91 -8.64
C HIS A 125 -10.94 -3.82 -9.66
N VAL A 126 -11.14 -3.54 -10.97
CA VAL A 126 -10.47 -4.30 -12.05
C VAL A 126 -8.96 -4.10 -12.00
N ARG A 127 -8.48 -2.86 -11.84
CA ARG A 127 -7.04 -2.56 -11.69
C ARG A 127 -6.45 -3.29 -10.48
N GLY A 128 -7.10 -3.24 -9.32
CA GLY A 128 -6.68 -3.95 -8.12
C GLY A 128 -6.57 -5.46 -8.32
N THR A 129 -7.53 -6.06 -9.03
CA THR A 129 -7.52 -7.48 -9.37
C THR A 129 -6.37 -7.85 -10.31
N ILE A 130 -6.08 -7.01 -11.32
CA ILE A 130 -4.99 -7.24 -12.28
C ILE A 130 -3.62 -7.12 -11.62
N ILE A 131 -3.41 -6.13 -10.74
CA ILE A 131 -2.17 -5.99 -9.98
C ILE A 131 -2.01 -7.15 -8.99
N GLY A 132 -3.12 -7.66 -8.46
CA GLY A 132 -3.19 -8.92 -7.71
C GLY A 132 -2.53 -8.90 -6.33
N SER A 133 -2.13 -7.74 -5.79
CA SER A 133 -1.40 -7.66 -4.53
C SER A 133 -2.11 -6.80 -3.49
N THR A 134 -2.84 -7.45 -2.57
CA THR A 134 -3.37 -6.80 -1.36
C THR A 134 -2.34 -6.78 -0.22
N GLY A 135 -1.22 -7.48 -0.37
CA GLY A 135 -0.16 -7.52 0.62
C GLY A 135 1.10 -8.21 0.13
N VAL A 136 2.18 -7.95 0.82
CA VAL A 136 3.50 -8.55 0.59
C VAL A 136 4.11 -8.95 1.93
N THR A 137 5.01 -9.93 1.92
CA THR A 137 5.76 -10.34 3.12
C THR A 137 7.24 -10.28 2.83
N LEU A 138 7.99 -9.61 3.69
CA LEU A 138 9.44 -9.49 3.57
C LEU A 138 10.13 -10.18 4.74
N PRO A 139 11.31 -10.78 4.53
CA PRO A 139 12.09 -11.39 5.60
C PRO A 139 12.86 -10.33 6.40
N ILE A 140 13.06 -10.63 7.71
CA ILE A 140 14.01 -9.96 8.58
C ILE A 140 15.15 -10.95 8.83
N ILE A 141 16.39 -10.54 8.54
CA ILE A 141 17.59 -11.34 8.78
C ILE A 141 18.64 -10.46 9.47
N ASN A 142 19.17 -10.92 10.60
CA ASN A 142 20.14 -10.16 11.41
C ASN A 142 19.65 -8.74 11.79
N SER A 143 18.37 -8.62 12.12
CA SER A 143 17.70 -7.36 12.46
C SER A 143 17.58 -6.36 11.29
N GLU A 144 17.77 -6.81 10.06
CA GLU A 144 17.64 -5.99 8.85
C GLU A 144 16.48 -6.50 7.99
N LEU A 145 15.69 -5.56 7.46
CA LEU A 145 14.69 -5.86 6.45
C LEU A 145 15.40 -6.19 5.13
N ILE A 146 15.11 -7.36 4.57
CA ILE A 146 15.75 -7.80 3.33
C ILE A 146 14.97 -7.26 2.14
N ILE A 147 15.53 -6.23 1.51
CA ILE A 147 15.04 -5.66 0.27
C ILE A 147 16.20 -5.41 -0.70
N GLY A 148 15.93 -5.47 -1.99
CA GLY A 148 16.90 -5.15 -3.03
C GLY A 148 17.24 -3.65 -3.06
N ARG A 149 18.41 -3.32 -3.59
CA ARG A 149 18.94 -1.95 -3.67
C ARG A 149 17.96 -0.92 -4.24
N TRP A 150 17.16 -1.31 -5.22
CA TRP A 150 16.21 -0.46 -5.92
C TRP A 150 14.77 -0.68 -5.49
N GLN A 151 14.51 -1.68 -4.63
CA GLN A 151 13.18 -1.98 -4.15
C GLN A 151 12.71 -0.95 -3.13
N ARG A 152 11.48 -0.48 -3.34
CA ARG A 152 10.73 0.38 -2.43
C ARG A 152 9.35 -0.24 -2.19
N LEU A 153 8.80 -0.01 -1.04
CA LEU A 153 7.50 -0.51 -0.64
C LEU A 153 6.44 0.57 -0.90
N PHE A 154 5.52 0.27 -1.79
CA PHE A 154 4.46 1.21 -2.15
C PHE A 154 3.09 0.69 -1.75
N PHE A 155 2.28 1.58 -1.22
CA PHE A 155 0.85 1.50 -1.31
C PHE A 155 0.42 2.27 -2.56
N VAL A 156 -0.40 1.64 -3.42
CA VAL A 156 -0.89 2.27 -4.65
C VAL A 156 -2.38 2.52 -4.51
N GLU A 157 -2.79 3.78 -4.59
CA GLU A 157 -4.20 4.18 -4.67
C GLU A 157 -4.70 4.01 -6.11
N LEU A 158 -5.76 3.24 -6.31
CA LEU A 158 -6.32 2.98 -7.64
C LEU A 158 -7.69 3.65 -7.86
N ASP A 159 -8.26 4.19 -6.76
CA ASP A 159 -9.50 4.95 -6.74
C ASP A 159 -9.23 6.46 -6.68
N CYS A 160 -10.17 7.25 -6.20
CA CYS A 160 -9.98 8.66 -5.88
C CYS A 160 -9.26 8.85 -4.53
N ALA A 161 -8.95 10.10 -4.19
CA ALA A 161 -8.44 10.50 -2.89
C ALA A 161 -9.33 10.01 -1.73
N ARG A 162 -8.73 9.30 -0.76
CA ARG A 162 -9.44 8.72 0.39
C ARG A 162 -8.54 8.58 1.61
N SER A 163 -9.16 8.49 2.78
CA SER A 163 -8.49 7.98 3.99
C SER A 163 -8.25 6.48 3.87
N ARG A 164 -7.00 6.05 4.10
CA ARG A 164 -6.54 4.68 3.92
C ARG A 164 -5.82 4.15 5.15
N ARG A 165 -5.69 2.82 5.18
CA ARG A 165 -4.92 2.10 6.19
C ARG A 165 -4.02 1.07 5.53
N LEU A 166 -2.79 0.99 6.02
CA LEU A 166 -1.87 -0.10 5.73
C LEU A 166 -1.51 -0.80 7.05
N PHE A 167 -1.76 -2.10 7.13
CA PHE A 167 -1.32 -2.89 8.27
C PHE A 167 0.10 -3.36 8.08
N VAL A 168 0.88 -3.21 9.14
CA VAL A 168 2.26 -3.72 9.24
C VAL A 168 2.29 -4.69 10.41
N GLN A 169 2.57 -5.95 10.14
CA GLN A 169 2.77 -6.95 11.18
C GLN A 169 4.24 -7.33 11.25
N ILE A 170 4.76 -7.49 12.46
CA ILE A 170 6.11 -8.01 12.67
C ILE A 170 6.00 -9.32 13.42
N GLN A 171 6.69 -10.33 12.96
CA GLN A 171 6.69 -11.68 13.54
C GLN A 171 8.12 -12.19 13.73
N ASP A 172 8.45 -12.63 14.94
CA ASP A 172 9.66 -13.37 15.26
C ASP A 172 9.46 -14.84 14.89
N LEU A 173 10.42 -15.42 14.20
CA LEU A 173 10.42 -16.84 13.83
C LEU A 173 11.26 -17.72 14.78
N ASN A 174 11.74 -17.17 15.91
CA ASN A 174 12.50 -17.92 16.93
C ASN A 174 11.65 -18.31 18.14
#